data_35c1cf580b8741a0ff20454454ad5331
#
_entry.id   35c1cf580b8741a0ff20454454ad5331
#
_cell.length_a   1.000
_cell.length_b   1.000
_cell.length_c   1.000
_cell.angle_alpha   90.00
_cell.angle_beta   90.00
_cell.angle_gamma   90.00
#
_symmetry.space_group_name_H-M   'P 1'
#
loop_
_entity.id
_entity.type
_entity.pdbx_description
1 polymer ?
#
loop_
_entity_poly.entity_id
_entity_poly.type
_entity_poly.pdbx_seq_one_letter_code
_entity_poly.pdbx_strand_id
1 'polypeptide(L)'
;MCIRDSSYDGQVFRLDRHLSRLARSADMLGIGTALDISGLERAVYDTISANELSDARIRLTVTAGVGERSLSLPTSGSLTVIIVAEELVLPLPQAYENGIRAAIVGAARNSRSPMSALKSLGYLESLMARSQSADAGAEEAVMLNERGLVAECSTSNIFIVASGRLFTPSVESGILPGITREAVLELAPGLGIEASECDVAVADLLDADEVLITNSVIEMLPLVELDGRPIGRGKPGEVTKRLSAAYKELTGG
;
A
#
# COMPACT_ATOMS: atom_id res chain seq x y z
N MET A 1 -15.53 -1.57 -0.63
CA MET A 1 -14.14 -1.96 -0.93
C MET A 1 -13.56 -1.01 -1.95
N CYS A 2 -12.24 -0.88 -2.03
CA CYS A 2 -11.64 -0.05 -3.08
C CYS A 2 -10.32 -0.64 -3.60
N ILE A 3 -10.00 -0.30 -4.84
CA ILE A 3 -8.65 -0.33 -5.40
C ILE A 3 -8.14 1.11 -5.40
N ARG A 4 -6.86 1.31 -5.17
CA ARG A 4 -6.09 2.50 -5.56
C ARG A 4 -4.93 2.00 -6.38
N ASP A 5 -4.78 2.54 -7.57
CA ASP A 5 -3.79 2.09 -8.54
C ASP A 5 -3.26 3.26 -9.35
N SER A 6 -2.22 3.03 -10.11
CA SER A 6 -1.63 4.00 -11.03
C SER A 6 -1.55 3.40 -12.43
N SER A 7 -1.78 4.23 -13.45
CA SER A 7 -1.38 3.94 -14.83
C SER A 7 -0.16 4.73 -15.21
N TYR A 8 0.63 4.14 -16.08
CA TYR A 8 1.81 4.71 -16.69
C TYR A 8 1.70 4.48 -18.20
N ASP A 9 1.77 5.54 -18.98
CA ASP A 9 1.59 5.51 -20.42
C ASP A 9 0.32 4.73 -20.86
N GLY A 10 -0.78 4.97 -20.15
CA GLY A 10 -2.08 4.33 -20.39
C GLY A 10 -2.22 2.88 -19.90
N GLN A 11 -1.16 2.27 -19.34
CA GLN A 11 -1.20 0.91 -18.82
C GLN A 11 -1.33 0.91 -17.31
N VAL A 12 -2.37 0.26 -16.78
CA VAL A 12 -2.57 0.16 -15.33
C VAL A 12 -1.65 -0.92 -14.77
N PHE A 13 -0.83 -0.54 -13.78
CA PHE A 13 0.17 -1.43 -13.22
C PHE A 13 -0.48 -2.58 -12.43
N ARG A 14 -0.34 -3.81 -12.94
CA ARG A 14 -0.84 -5.04 -12.31
C ARG A 14 -2.34 -5.01 -11.96
N LEU A 15 -3.15 -4.48 -12.86
CA LEU A 15 -4.61 -4.37 -12.65
C LEU A 15 -5.23 -5.74 -12.31
N ASP A 16 -4.76 -6.83 -12.92
CA ASP A 16 -5.17 -8.20 -12.64
C ASP A 16 -5.01 -8.58 -11.16
N ARG A 17 -3.86 -8.20 -10.54
CA ARG A 17 -3.59 -8.44 -9.11
C ARG A 17 -4.51 -7.60 -8.22
N HIS A 18 -4.72 -6.33 -8.60
CA HIS A 18 -5.66 -5.45 -7.90
C HIS A 18 -7.09 -5.98 -7.93
N LEU A 19 -7.56 -6.42 -9.10
CA LEU A 19 -8.89 -7.02 -9.26
C LEU A 19 -9.02 -8.36 -8.54
N SER A 20 -7.98 -9.20 -8.57
CA SER A 20 -7.94 -10.46 -7.81
C SER A 20 -8.03 -10.22 -6.30
N ARG A 21 -7.32 -9.22 -5.77
CA ARG A 21 -7.44 -8.82 -4.36
C ARG A 21 -8.83 -8.28 -4.04
N LEU A 22 -9.44 -7.49 -4.95
CA LEU A 22 -10.81 -7.00 -4.79
C LEU A 22 -11.80 -8.17 -4.73
N ALA A 23 -11.68 -9.15 -5.63
CA ALA A 23 -12.54 -10.33 -5.66
C ALA A 23 -12.46 -11.11 -4.34
N ARG A 24 -11.26 -11.44 -3.86
CA ARG A 24 -11.08 -12.09 -2.55
C ARG A 24 -11.72 -11.30 -1.40
N SER A 25 -11.58 -9.97 -1.42
CA SER A 25 -12.21 -9.13 -0.40
C SER A 25 -13.73 -9.13 -0.49
N ALA A 26 -14.27 -9.19 -1.71
CA ALA A 26 -15.72 -9.27 -1.97
C ALA A 26 -16.29 -10.61 -1.52
N ASP A 27 -15.58 -11.70 -1.75
CA ASP A 27 -15.98 -13.05 -1.30
C ASP A 27 -16.05 -13.11 0.22
N MET A 28 -15.05 -12.55 0.92
CA MET A 28 -15.07 -12.47 2.39
C MET A 28 -16.24 -11.66 2.95
N LEU A 29 -16.76 -10.69 2.18
CA LEU A 29 -17.92 -9.88 2.53
C LEU A 29 -19.25 -10.45 1.97
N GLY A 30 -19.23 -11.61 1.32
CA GLY A 30 -20.41 -12.27 0.77
C GLY A 30 -21.04 -11.57 -0.44
N ILE A 31 -20.28 -10.67 -1.12
CA ILE A 31 -20.74 -9.94 -2.30
C ILE A 31 -19.97 -10.31 -3.58
N GLY A 32 -19.06 -11.29 -3.51
CA GLY A 32 -18.14 -11.64 -4.60
C GLY A 32 -18.82 -12.20 -5.83
N THR A 33 -19.90 -12.97 -5.67
CA THR A 33 -20.63 -13.61 -6.77
C THR A 33 -21.30 -12.62 -7.75
N ALA A 34 -21.45 -11.35 -7.35
CA ALA A 34 -22.03 -10.30 -8.19
C ALA A 34 -20.98 -9.47 -8.94
N LEU A 35 -19.66 -9.78 -8.80
CA LEU A 35 -18.58 -9.03 -9.46
C LEU A 35 -18.30 -9.58 -10.86
N ASP A 36 -18.46 -8.74 -11.88
CA ASP A 36 -17.95 -8.96 -13.24
C ASP A 36 -16.53 -8.38 -13.35
N ILE A 37 -15.52 -9.21 -13.09
CA ILE A 37 -14.11 -8.80 -13.10
C ILE A 37 -13.68 -8.28 -14.48
N SER A 38 -14.08 -8.96 -15.56
CA SER A 38 -13.76 -8.53 -16.93
C SER A 38 -14.45 -7.22 -17.30
N GLY A 39 -15.68 -7.01 -16.82
CA GLY A 39 -16.39 -5.73 -16.96
C GLY A 39 -15.73 -4.61 -16.18
N LEU A 40 -15.22 -4.89 -14.97
CA LEU A 40 -14.48 -3.91 -14.17
C LEU A 40 -13.17 -3.51 -14.84
N GLU A 41 -12.43 -4.48 -15.39
CA GLU A 41 -11.19 -4.20 -16.14
C GLU A 41 -11.45 -3.25 -17.32
N ARG A 42 -12.43 -3.57 -18.18
CA ARG A 42 -12.82 -2.69 -19.28
C ARG A 42 -13.23 -1.30 -18.80
N ALA A 43 -14.06 -1.22 -17.77
CA ALA A 43 -14.53 0.05 -17.21
C ALA A 43 -13.41 0.93 -16.66
N VAL A 44 -12.33 0.34 -16.13
CA VAL A 44 -11.14 1.09 -15.70
C VAL A 44 -10.48 1.76 -16.91
N TYR A 45 -10.20 1.02 -17.97
CA TYR A 45 -9.58 1.58 -19.18
C TYR A 45 -10.49 2.58 -19.90
N ASP A 46 -11.79 2.32 -19.97
CA ASP A 46 -12.78 3.25 -20.53
C ASP A 46 -12.80 4.57 -19.74
N THR A 47 -12.66 4.50 -18.40
CA THR A 47 -12.62 5.69 -17.56
C THR A 47 -11.34 6.50 -17.78
N ILE A 48 -10.16 5.86 -17.90
CA ILE A 48 -8.90 6.54 -18.22
C ILE A 48 -9.01 7.24 -19.56
N SER A 49 -9.49 6.52 -20.57
CA SER A 49 -9.66 7.05 -21.94
C SER A 49 -10.66 8.22 -22.00
N ALA A 50 -11.79 8.11 -21.31
CA ALA A 50 -12.81 9.17 -21.27
C ALA A 50 -12.34 10.46 -20.57
N ASN A 51 -11.31 10.37 -19.72
CA ASN A 51 -10.67 11.51 -19.08
C ASN A 51 -9.39 11.98 -19.81
N GLU A 52 -9.06 11.38 -20.95
CA GLU A 52 -7.89 11.72 -21.79
C GLU A 52 -6.57 11.66 -21.00
N LEU A 53 -6.44 10.69 -20.06
CA LEU A 53 -5.27 10.53 -19.20
C LEU A 53 -4.38 9.39 -19.74
N SER A 54 -3.05 9.56 -19.60
CA SER A 54 -2.05 8.49 -19.75
C SER A 54 -1.54 8.05 -18.40
N ASP A 55 -1.04 9.00 -17.62
CA ASP A 55 -0.57 8.76 -16.26
C ASP A 55 -1.69 9.13 -15.28
N ALA A 56 -2.35 8.12 -14.73
CA ALA A 56 -3.52 8.34 -13.90
C ALA A 56 -3.43 7.64 -12.55
N ARG A 57 -3.96 8.32 -11.54
CA ARG A 57 -4.35 7.70 -10.28
C ARG A 57 -5.78 7.21 -10.39
N ILE A 58 -5.98 5.90 -10.25
CA ILE A 58 -7.28 5.26 -10.37
C ILE A 58 -7.81 4.89 -8.99
N ARG A 59 -9.09 5.18 -8.75
CA ARG A 59 -9.82 4.66 -7.60
C ARG A 59 -11.09 3.95 -8.06
N LEU A 60 -11.09 2.63 -7.95
CA LEU A 60 -12.29 1.81 -8.15
C LEU A 60 -12.88 1.48 -6.78
N THR A 61 -14.15 1.81 -6.59
CA THR A 61 -14.90 1.56 -5.36
C THR A 61 -16.10 0.68 -5.67
N VAL A 62 -16.29 -0.39 -4.88
CA VAL A 62 -17.44 -1.27 -4.95
C VAL A 62 -18.18 -1.23 -3.62
N THR A 63 -19.48 -0.97 -3.66
CA THR A 63 -20.37 -1.08 -2.50
C THR A 63 -21.41 -2.15 -2.74
N ALA A 64 -22.10 -2.57 -1.69
CA ALA A 64 -23.18 -3.54 -1.76
C ALA A 64 -24.45 -3.01 -2.45
N GLY A 65 -24.42 -1.76 -2.96
CA GLY A 65 -25.55 -1.14 -3.62
C GLY A 65 -26.63 -0.63 -2.67
N VAL A 66 -27.82 -0.44 -3.21
CA VAL A 66 -29.00 -0.01 -2.43
C VAL A 66 -29.54 -1.21 -1.70
N GLY A 67 -29.78 -1.06 -0.40
CA GLY A 67 -30.33 -2.11 0.46
C GLY A 67 -31.13 -1.55 1.63
N GLU A 68 -31.72 -2.42 2.42
CA GLU A 68 -32.39 -2.05 3.64
C GLU A 68 -31.40 -1.52 4.70
N ARG A 69 -31.87 -0.66 5.59
CA ARG A 69 -31.09 -0.20 6.75
C ARG A 69 -30.95 -1.34 7.75
N SER A 70 -29.95 -2.18 7.56
CA SER A 70 -29.67 -3.34 8.40
C SER A 70 -28.17 -3.43 8.66
N LEU A 71 -27.77 -4.06 9.78
CA LEU A 71 -26.40 -4.47 10.06
C LEU A 71 -26.06 -5.83 9.43
N SER A 72 -27.03 -6.46 8.76
CA SER A 72 -26.78 -7.71 8.02
C SER A 72 -26.03 -7.40 6.73
N LEU A 73 -25.11 -8.30 6.37
CA LEU A 73 -24.52 -8.24 5.04
C LEU A 73 -25.62 -8.49 4.00
N PRO A 74 -25.62 -7.72 2.88
CA PRO A 74 -26.62 -7.91 1.83
C PRO A 74 -26.43 -9.29 1.19
N THR A 75 -27.50 -10.04 1.08
CA THR A 75 -27.52 -11.40 0.49
C THR A 75 -27.86 -11.40 -1.00
N SER A 76 -28.40 -10.30 -1.51
CA SER A 76 -28.75 -10.11 -2.92
C SER A 76 -28.90 -8.62 -3.21
N GLY A 77 -28.45 -8.19 -4.37
CA GLY A 77 -28.58 -6.79 -4.83
C GLY A 77 -27.60 -6.50 -5.96
N SER A 78 -27.89 -5.44 -6.71
CA SER A 78 -26.92 -4.90 -7.68
C SER A 78 -25.87 -4.08 -6.95
N LEU A 79 -24.60 -4.45 -7.17
CA LEU A 79 -23.48 -3.69 -6.65
C LEU A 79 -23.46 -2.28 -7.27
N THR A 80 -23.01 -1.29 -6.51
CA THR A 80 -22.66 0.01 -7.08
C THR A 80 -21.16 0.07 -7.26
N VAL A 81 -20.73 0.36 -8.48
CA VAL A 81 -19.34 0.54 -8.88
C VAL A 81 -19.12 2.01 -9.21
N ILE A 82 -18.07 2.59 -8.66
CA ILE A 82 -17.63 3.96 -8.94
C ILE A 82 -16.16 3.88 -9.31
N ILE A 83 -15.81 4.36 -10.49
CA ILE A 83 -14.42 4.48 -10.94
C ILE A 83 -14.11 5.95 -11.16
N VAL A 84 -13.01 6.40 -10.58
CA VAL A 84 -12.49 7.76 -10.72
C VAL A 84 -11.07 7.65 -11.22
N ALA A 85 -10.74 8.36 -12.28
CA ALA A 85 -9.38 8.54 -12.78
C ALA A 85 -9.02 10.04 -12.71
N GLU A 86 -7.87 10.32 -12.13
CA GLU A 86 -7.32 11.67 -11.96
C GLU A 86 -5.85 11.63 -12.39
N GLU A 87 -5.28 12.77 -12.75
CA GLU A 87 -3.85 12.86 -13.05
C GLU A 87 -3.01 12.26 -11.91
N LEU A 88 -2.01 11.48 -12.26
CA LEU A 88 -1.07 10.88 -11.28
C LEU A 88 -0.12 11.98 -10.78
N VAL A 89 -0.27 12.33 -9.53
CA VAL A 89 0.63 13.26 -8.85
C VAL A 89 1.50 12.48 -7.88
N LEU A 90 2.76 12.28 -8.27
CA LEU A 90 3.77 11.67 -7.41
C LEU A 90 4.25 12.66 -6.32
N PRO A 91 4.80 12.17 -5.20
CA PRO A 91 5.54 13.00 -4.26
C PRO A 91 6.61 13.86 -4.96
N LEU A 92 6.95 14.98 -4.35
CA LEU A 92 8.01 15.84 -4.89
C LEU A 92 9.34 15.07 -4.98
N PRO A 93 10.18 15.34 -6.01
CA PRO A 93 11.48 14.64 -6.19
C PRO A 93 12.34 14.64 -4.93
N GLN A 94 12.29 15.70 -4.13
CA GLN A 94 13.03 15.83 -2.87
C GLN A 94 12.66 14.73 -1.86
N ALA A 95 11.42 14.21 -1.87
CA ALA A 95 11.01 13.12 -0.98
C ALA A 95 11.71 11.81 -1.35
N TYR A 96 11.99 11.59 -2.63
CA TYR A 96 12.75 10.41 -3.10
C TYR A 96 14.26 10.60 -2.87
N GLU A 97 14.77 11.80 -3.06
CA GLU A 97 16.20 12.13 -2.95
C GLU A 97 16.68 12.22 -1.49
N ASN A 98 15.87 12.79 -0.61
CA ASN A 98 16.24 13.04 0.77
C ASN A 98 15.58 12.06 1.75
N GLY A 99 14.51 11.37 1.35
CA GLY A 99 13.67 10.55 2.21
C GLY A 99 12.71 11.36 3.06
N ILE A 100 11.84 10.67 3.78
CA ILE A 100 10.83 11.23 4.68
C ILE A 100 11.06 10.78 6.11
N ARG A 101 10.42 11.49 7.06
CA ARG A 101 10.45 11.16 8.49
C ARG A 101 9.17 10.45 8.89
N ALA A 102 9.27 9.53 9.82
CA ALA A 102 8.11 8.86 10.40
C ALA A 102 8.12 8.90 11.92
N ALA A 103 6.95 8.68 12.49
CA ALA A 103 6.78 8.47 13.92
C ALA A 103 6.01 7.17 14.19
N ILE A 104 6.38 6.47 15.27
CA ILE A 104 5.56 5.38 15.80
C ILE A 104 4.37 6.00 16.51
N VAL A 105 3.18 5.53 16.18
CA VAL A 105 1.93 6.12 16.68
C VAL A 105 1.13 5.15 17.55
N GLY A 106 0.22 5.68 18.36
CA GLY A 106 -0.66 4.89 19.21
C GLY A 106 -1.78 4.16 18.46
N ALA A 107 -2.13 4.59 17.24
CA ALA A 107 -3.04 3.85 16.38
C ALA A 107 -2.41 2.52 15.98
N ALA A 108 -3.11 1.41 16.22
CA ALA A 108 -2.55 0.06 16.06
C ALA A 108 -3.37 -0.78 15.08
N ARG A 109 -2.66 -1.67 14.36
CA ARG A 109 -3.29 -2.70 13.52
C ARG A 109 -3.68 -3.90 14.38
N ASN A 110 -4.77 -4.55 14.06
CA ASN A 110 -5.19 -5.78 14.74
C ASN A 110 -4.88 -6.99 13.84
N SER A 111 -3.81 -7.73 14.15
CA SER A 111 -3.37 -8.87 13.36
C SER A 111 -4.36 -10.05 13.39
N ARG A 112 -5.25 -10.09 14.39
CA ARG A 112 -6.30 -11.11 14.52
C ARG A 112 -7.58 -10.77 13.76
N SER A 113 -7.69 -9.52 13.26
CA SER A 113 -8.87 -9.09 12.52
C SER A 113 -8.72 -9.43 11.03
N PRO A 114 -9.65 -10.19 10.43
CA PRO A 114 -9.63 -10.38 8.98
C PRO A 114 -9.77 -9.06 8.21
N MET A 115 -10.28 -8.01 8.85
CA MET A 115 -10.43 -6.69 8.24
C MET A 115 -9.07 -6.04 7.91
N SER A 116 -8.00 -6.41 8.61
CA SER A 116 -6.65 -5.87 8.37
C SER A 116 -6.13 -6.21 6.96
N ALA A 117 -6.46 -7.39 6.44
CA ALA A 117 -6.09 -7.80 5.09
C ALA A 117 -7.05 -7.27 3.99
N LEU A 118 -8.16 -6.62 4.37
CA LEU A 118 -9.14 -6.11 3.43
C LEU A 118 -8.87 -4.65 3.06
N LYS A 119 -8.85 -4.36 1.75
CA LYS A 119 -8.84 -2.96 1.28
C LYS A 119 -10.26 -2.39 1.28
N SER A 120 -10.76 -2.10 2.49
CA SER A 120 -12.10 -1.55 2.71
C SER A 120 -12.13 -0.01 2.57
N LEU A 121 -13.29 0.59 2.79
CA LEU A 121 -13.45 2.06 2.90
C LEU A 121 -13.24 2.57 4.34
N GLY A 122 -12.92 1.69 5.27
CA GLY A 122 -12.67 2.01 6.68
C GLY A 122 -11.27 2.60 6.88
N TYR A 123 -11.07 3.88 6.58
CA TYR A 123 -9.79 4.56 6.71
C TYR A 123 -9.58 5.27 8.04
N LEU A 124 -10.45 5.07 9.03
CA LEU A 124 -10.41 5.85 10.27
C LEU A 124 -9.09 5.63 11.04
N GLU A 125 -8.63 4.38 11.17
CA GLU A 125 -7.34 4.07 11.80
C GLU A 125 -6.17 4.76 11.08
N SER A 126 -6.15 4.70 9.74
CA SER A 126 -5.13 5.37 8.93
C SER A 126 -5.16 6.89 9.08
N LEU A 127 -6.34 7.50 9.16
CA LEU A 127 -6.48 8.95 9.36
C LEU A 127 -6.02 9.36 10.76
N MET A 128 -6.36 8.58 11.79
CA MET A 128 -5.87 8.82 13.15
C MET A 128 -4.35 8.67 13.23
N ALA A 129 -3.79 7.63 12.60
CA ALA A 129 -2.34 7.43 12.53
C ALA A 129 -1.64 8.63 11.87
N ARG A 130 -2.16 9.12 10.75
CA ARG A 130 -1.60 10.31 10.07
C ARG A 130 -1.72 11.58 10.90
N SER A 131 -2.81 11.77 11.61
CA SER A 131 -2.95 12.91 12.51
C SER A 131 -1.89 12.86 13.62
N GLN A 132 -1.70 11.71 14.24
CA GLN A 132 -0.70 11.53 15.30
C GLN A 132 0.74 11.73 14.78
N SER A 133 1.07 11.27 13.58
CA SER A 133 2.40 11.52 13.00
C SER A 133 2.62 13.00 12.66
N ALA A 134 1.60 13.69 12.17
CA ALA A 134 1.67 15.13 11.90
C ALA A 134 1.88 15.93 13.20
N ASP A 135 1.20 15.58 14.29
CA ASP A 135 1.39 16.18 15.60
C ASP A 135 2.81 15.96 16.14
N ALA A 136 3.45 14.83 15.78
CA ALA A 136 4.86 14.55 16.07
C ALA A 136 5.85 15.19 15.08
N GLY A 137 5.38 15.95 14.08
CA GLY A 137 6.20 16.59 13.06
C GLY A 137 6.77 15.64 12.00
N ALA A 138 6.15 14.47 11.80
CA ALA A 138 6.56 13.46 10.83
C ALA A 138 5.58 13.38 9.65
N GLU A 139 6.10 12.99 8.48
CA GLU A 139 5.32 12.88 7.24
C GLU A 139 4.54 11.56 7.15
N GLU A 140 4.97 10.52 7.87
CA GLU A 140 4.30 9.21 7.84
C GLU A 140 4.22 8.61 9.26
N ALA A 141 3.26 7.72 9.45
CA ALA A 141 3.02 6.99 10.69
C ALA A 141 3.44 5.52 10.54
N VAL A 142 4.22 5.01 11.47
CA VAL A 142 4.46 3.58 11.64
C VAL A 142 3.50 3.03 12.67
N MET A 143 2.69 2.06 12.28
CA MET A 143 1.72 1.39 13.14
C MET A 143 2.25 0.03 13.60
N LEU A 144 2.09 -0.23 14.88
CA LEU A 144 2.37 -1.55 15.46
C LEU A 144 1.09 -2.39 15.51
N ASN A 145 1.23 -3.69 15.62
CA ASN A 145 0.11 -4.57 15.94
C ASN A 145 -0.04 -4.74 17.46
N GLU A 146 -1.05 -5.50 17.89
CA GLU A 146 -1.34 -5.76 19.32
C GLU A 146 -0.22 -6.56 20.03
N ARG A 147 0.75 -7.12 19.28
CA ARG A 147 1.95 -7.78 19.83
C ARG A 147 3.12 -6.81 20.02
N GLY A 148 2.96 -5.54 19.65
CA GLY A 148 4.03 -4.55 19.67
C GLY A 148 5.03 -4.69 18.51
N LEU A 149 4.70 -5.47 17.49
CA LEU A 149 5.52 -5.64 16.30
C LEU A 149 5.11 -4.63 15.22
N VAL A 150 6.05 -4.23 14.39
CA VAL A 150 5.80 -3.37 13.24
C VAL A 150 4.83 -4.08 12.29
N ALA A 151 3.77 -3.39 11.92
CA ALA A 151 2.80 -3.87 10.93
C ALA A 151 3.04 -3.15 9.59
N GLU A 152 2.51 -1.98 9.44
CA GLU A 152 2.61 -1.18 8.22
C GLU A 152 2.57 0.31 8.54
N CYS A 153 2.68 1.16 7.55
CA CYS A 153 2.44 2.58 7.72
C CYS A 153 0.95 2.94 7.53
N SER A 154 0.60 4.22 7.69
CA SER A 154 -0.81 4.65 7.62
C SER A 154 -1.51 4.23 6.33
N THR A 155 -0.80 4.24 5.20
CA THR A 155 -1.33 3.84 3.88
C THR A 155 -0.32 3.06 3.03
N SER A 156 0.79 2.62 3.61
CA SER A 156 1.92 2.02 2.91
C SER A 156 2.42 0.77 3.64
N ASN A 157 2.94 -0.20 2.90
CA ASN A 157 3.73 -1.26 3.50
C ASN A 157 5.14 -0.76 3.81
N ILE A 158 5.85 -1.44 4.70
CA ILE A 158 7.19 -1.07 5.14
C ILE A 158 8.17 -2.21 4.90
N PHE A 159 9.39 -1.87 4.53
CA PHE A 159 10.53 -2.76 4.39
C PHE A 159 11.72 -2.21 5.17
N ILE A 160 12.53 -3.09 5.71
CA ILE A 160 13.81 -2.79 6.31
C ILE A 160 14.93 -3.49 5.53
N VAL A 161 16.07 -2.86 5.46
CA VAL A 161 17.31 -3.46 4.93
C VAL A 161 18.28 -3.61 6.09
N ALA A 162 18.78 -4.81 6.29
CA ALA A 162 19.80 -5.12 7.27
C ALA A 162 20.86 -6.04 6.65
N SER A 163 22.11 -5.64 6.68
CA SER A 163 23.24 -6.38 6.09
C SER A 163 23.01 -6.77 4.61
N GLY A 164 22.41 -5.85 3.83
CA GLY A 164 22.13 -6.04 2.42
C GLY A 164 20.94 -6.96 2.11
N ARG A 165 20.22 -7.46 3.10
CA ARG A 165 19.01 -8.29 2.98
C ARG A 165 17.77 -7.43 3.22
N LEU A 166 16.68 -7.78 2.56
CA LEU A 166 15.39 -7.07 2.64
C LEU A 166 14.40 -7.86 3.49
N PHE A 167 13.77 -7.20 4.45
CA PHE A 167 12.75 -7.79 5.29
C PHE A 167 11.49 -6.94 5.28
N THR A 168 10.32 -7.56 5.41
CA THR A 168 9.04 -6.88 5.52
C THR A 168 8.13 -7.64 6.46
N PRO A 169 7.25 -6.96 7.21
CA PRO A 169 6.26 -7.65 8.02
C PRO A 169 5.43 -8.62 7.19
N SER A 170 5.21 -9.82 7.73
CA SER A 170 4.37 -10.84 7.11
C SER A 170 2.89 -10.44 7.17
N VAL A 171 2.04 -11.10 6.36
CA VAL A 171 0.59 -10.82 6.36
C VAL A 171 -0.03 -11.10 7.73
N GLU A 172 0.52 -12.06 8.48
CA GLU A 172 0.14 -12.41 9.85
C GLU A 172 0.39 -11.28 10.85
N SER A 173 1.19 -10.28 10.49
CA SER A 173 1.37 -9.07 11.30
C SER A 173 0.18 -8.11 11.23
N GLY A 174 -0.85 -8.39 10.41
CA GLY A 174 -2.05 -7.60 10.28
C GLY A 174 -1.93 -6.48 9.25
N ILE A 175 -1.09 -6.67 8.24
CA ILE A 175 -0.88 -5.73 7.14
C ILE A 175 -1.87 -5.96 5.99
N LEU A 176 -2.03 -4.96 5.15
CA LEU A 176 -2.61 -5.14 3.83
C LEU A 176 -1.58 -5.79 2.90
N PRO A 177 -1.90 -6.91 2.19
CA PRO A 177 -1.02 -7.46 1.15
C PRO A 177 -0.99 -6.51 -0.06
N GLY A 178 0.00 -5.60 -0.07
CA GLY A 178 0.15 -4.55 -1.07
C GLY A 178 0.67 -5.08 -2.40
N ILE A 179 0.16 -4.58 -3.53
CA ILE A 179 0.61 -4.99 -4.87
C ILE A 179 2.02 -4.44 -5.17
N THR A 180 2.32 -3.22 -4.74
CA THR A 180 3.69 -2.69 -4.83
C THR A 180 4.66 -3.46 -3.92
N ARG A 181 4.21 -3.89 -2.72
CA ARG A 181 4.99 -4.78 -1.85
C ARG A 181 5.30 -6.11 -2.55
N GLU A 182 4.31 -6.74 -3.18
CA GLU A 182 4.48 -7.96 -3.98
C GLU A 182 5.51 -7.75 -5.09
N ALA A 183 5.41 -6.63 -5.82
CA ALA A 183 6.37 -6.29 -6.88
C ALA A 183 7.81 -6.16 -6.35
N VAL A 184 8.01 -5.53 -5.19
CA VAL A 184 9.34 -5.39 -4.57
C VAL A 184 9.91 -6.76 -4.19
N LEU A 185 9.11 -7.65 -3.61
CA LEU A 185 9.53 -9.01 -3.26
C LEU A 185 9.91 -9.83 -4.49
N GLU A 186 9.23 -9.64 -5.62
CA GLU A 186 9.55 -10.30 -6.89
C GLU A 186 10.80 -9.72 -7.56
N LEU A 187 11.06 -8.40 -7.45
CA LEU A 187 12.22 -7.74 -8.04
C LEU A 187 13.53 -8.04 -7.28
N ALA A 188 13.47 -8.15 -5.96
CA ALA A 188 14.65 -8.26 -5.11
C ALA A 188 15.60 -9.42 -5.52
N PRO A 189 15.12 -10.66 -5.78
CA PRO A 189 16.01 -11.75 -6.19
C PRO A 189 16.75 -11.48 -7.52
N GLY A 190 16.08 -10.85 -8.49
CA GLY A 190 16.69 -10.46 -9.77
C GLY A 190 17.83 -9.46 -9.62
N LEU A 191 17.84 -8.71 -8.52
CA LEU A 191 18.90 -7.77 -8.13
C LEU A 191 19.94 -8.41 -7.21
N GLY A 192 19.85 -9.71 -6.91
CA GLY A 192 20.72 -10.38 -5.95
C GLY A 192 20.48 -9.96 -4.50
N ILE A 193 19.28 -9.46 -4.18
CA ILE A 193 18.87 -9.06 -2.84
C ILE A 193 18.00 -10.18 -2.28
N GLU A 194 18.45 -10.81 -1.18
CA GLU A 194 17.64 -11.79 -0.46
C GLU A 194 16.49 -11.05 0.25
N ALA A 195 15.25 -11.48 0.02
CA ALA A 195 14.07 -10.88 0.61
C ALA A 195 13.27 -11.89 1.43
N SER A 196 12.77 -11.47 2.59
CA SER A 196 12.02 -12.34 3.51
C SER A 196 10.85 -11.59 4.15
N GLU A 197 9.75 -12.31 4.33
CA GLU A 197 8.62 -11.90 5.17
C GLU A 197 8.80 -12.47 6.57
N CYS A 198 8.70 -11.63 7.60
CA CYS A 198 8.93 -12.05 8.99
C CYS A 198 8.22 -11.12 9.98
N ASP A 199 8.24 -11.48 11.25
CA ASP A 199 7.94 -10.54 12.32
C ASP A 199 9.09 -9.51 12.41
N VAL A 200 8.75 -8.22 12.51
CA VAL A 200 9.70 -7.10 12.60
C VAL A 200 9.48 -6.39 13.93
N ALA A 201 10.48 -6.36 14.78
CA ALA A 201 10.44 -5.60 16.03
C ALA A 201 10.79 -4.12 15.79
N VAL A 202 10.40 -3.25 16.72
CA VAL A 202 10.78 -1.82 16.66
C VAL A 202 12.29 -1.66 16.69
N ALA A 203 13.01 -2.53 17.42
CA ALA A 203 14.47 -2.52 17.45
C ALA A 203 15.08 -2.79 16.07
N ASP A 204 14.53 -3.77 15.32
CA ASP A 204 15.01 -4.08 13.97
C ASP A 204 14.84 -2.89 13.02
N LEU A 205 13.76 -2.11 13.20
CA LEU A 205 13.51 -0.90 12.41
C LEU A 205 14.49 0.22 12.75
N LEU A 206 14.84 0.38 14.04
CA LEU A 206 15.80 1.40 14.48
C LEU A 206 17.25 1.06 14.13
N ASP A 207 17.59 -0.24 14.10
CA ASP A 207 18.93 -0.75 13.79
C ASP A 207 19.13 -1.04 12.28
N ALA A 208 18.10 -0.78 11.46
CA ALA A 208 18.15 -1.01 10.01
C ALA A 208 19.19 -0.12 9.32
N ASP A 209 19.84 -0.65 8.29
CA ASP A 209 20.72 0.11 7.40
C ASP A 209 19.90 1.09 6.53
N GLU A 210 18.72 0.64 6.05
CA GLU A 210 17.78 1.42 5.26
C GLU A 210 16.34 1.01 5.60
N VAL A 211 15.41 1.94 5.46
CA VAL A 211 13.96 1.66 5.50
C VAL A 211 13.30 2.30 4.30
N LEU A 212 12.33 1.61 3.72
CA LEU A 212 11.51 2.15 2.64
C LEU A 212 10.04 1.75 2.83
N ILE A 213 9.16 2.57 2.30
CA ILE A 213 7.72 2.34 2.31
C ILE A 213 7.16 2.30 0.89
N THR A 214 6.08 1.54 0.70
CA THR A 214 5.55 1.29 -0.65
C THR A 214 4.02 1.33 -0.70
N ASN A 215 3.49 1.96 -1.71
CA ASN A 215 2.11 1.79 -2.15
C ASN A 215 1.97 2.17 -3.64
N SER A 216 0.80 1.94 -4.24
CA SER A 216 0.58 2.15 -5.68
C SER A 216 0.66 3.63 -6.13
N VAL A 217 0.63 4.61 -5.22
CA VAL A 217 0.64 6.04 -5.58
C VAL A 217 2.01 6.68 -5.36
N ILE A 218 2.70 6.28 -4.26
CA ILE A 218 4.03 6.83 -3.93
C ILE A 218 5.16 5.94 -4.45
N GLU A 219 4.82 4.80 -5.07
CA GLU A 219 5.80 3.80 -5.50
C GLU A 219 6.66 3.32 -4.32
N MET A 220 7.91 3.77 -4.22
CA MET A 220 8.81 3.51 -3.12
C MET A 220 9.39 4.81 -2.59
N LEU A 221 9.17 5.11 -1.31
CA LEU A 221 9.78 6.25 -0.62
C LEU A 221 10.76 5.78 0.45
N PRO A 222 11.98 6.34 0.51
CA PRO A 222 12.89 6.10 1.60
C PRO A 222 12.37 6.74 2.90
N LEU A 223 12.47 6.01 4.01
CA LEU A 223 12.21 6.50 5.34
C LEU A 223 13.57 6.65 6.06
N VAL A 224 13.96 7.87 6.40
CA VAL A 224 15.33 8.18 6.84
C VAL A 224 15.43 8.57 8.30
N GLU A 225 14.29 8.79 8.96
CA GLU A 225 14.22 9.16 10.38
C GLU A 225 12.97 8.55 11.02
N LEU A 226 13.10 8.02 12.23
CA LEU A 226 12.03 7.50 13.04
C LEU A 226 12.10 8.09 14.44
N ASP A 227 11.02 8.74 14.89
CA ASP A 227 10.93 9.41 16.21
C ASP A 227 12.12 10.33 16.52
N GLY A 228 12.56 11.12 15.51
CA GLY A 228 13.70 12.04 15.62
C GLY A 228 15.06 11.36 15.59
N ARG A 229 15.14 10.04 15.37
CA ARG A 229 16.39 9.27 15.26
C ARG A 229 16.66 8.93 13.81
N PRO A 230 17.86 9.23 13.28
CA PRO A 230 18.20 8.84 11.91
C PRO A 230 18.25 7.32 11.79
N ILE A 231 17.73 6.79 10.68
CA ILE A 231 17.85 5.39 10.28
C ILE A 231 19.13 5.27 9.43
N GLY A 232 19.98 4.32 9.77
CA GLY A 232 21.25 4.11 9.10
C GLY A 232 22.07 5.41 9.05
N ARG A 233 22.24 5.97 7.85
CA ARG A 233 23.00 7.23 7.64
C ARG A 233 22.11 8.48 7.58
N GLY A 234 20.81 8.37 7.86
CA GLY A 234 19.84 9.46 7.72
C GLY A 234 19.60 9.91 6.29
N LYS A 235 19.77 9.03 5.31
CA LYS A 235 19.55 9.28 3.88
C LYS A 235 19.28 7.97 3.12
N PRO A 236 18.66 8.06 1.91
CA PRO A 236 18.37 6.89 1.10
C PRO A 236 19.60 6.06 0.79
N GLY A 237 19.51 4.76 1.04
CA GLY A 237 20.60 3.83 0.81
C GLY A 237 20.59 3.21 -0.59
N GLU A 238 21.57 2.35 -0.84
CA GLU A 238 21.84 1.79 -2.16
C GLU A 238 20.79 0.72 -2.56
N VAL A 239 20.33 -0.09 -1.60
CA VAL A 239 19.31 -1.11 -1.86
C VAL A 239 18.00 -0.46 -2.29
N THR A 240 17.56 0.57 -1.57
CA THR A 240 16.37 1.35 -1.91
C THR A 240 16.46 1.95 -3.31
N LYS A 241 17.61 2.54 -3.68
CA LYS A 241 17.81 3.13 -5.01
C LYS A 241 17.74 2.09 -6.13
N ARG A 242 18.38 0.93 -5.93
CA ARG A 242 18.35 -0.17 -6.90
C ARG A 242 16.95 -0.73 -7.11
N LEU A 243 16.20 -0.93 -6.02
CA LEU A 243 14.82 -1.38 -6.08
C LEU A 243 13.93 -0.34 -6.78
N SER A 244 14.10 0.95 -6.46
CA SER A 244 13.34 2.04 -7.10
C SER A 244 13.62 2.13 -8.60
N ALA A 245 14.87 1.97 -9.02
CA ALA A 245 15.25 1.96 -10.44
C ALA A 245 14.60 0.76 -11.17
N ALA A 246 14.70 -0.44 -10.61
CA ALA A 246 14.09 -1.63 -11.20
C ALA A 246 12.54 -1.54 -11.24
N TYR A 247 11.93 -0.91 -10.26
CA TYR A 247 10.48 -0.68 -10.26
C TYR A 247 10.06 0.29 -11.36
N LYS A 248 10.82 1.37 -11.58
CA LYS A 248 10.57 2.31 -12.68
C LYS A 248 10.68 1.63 -14.04
N GLU A 249 11.71 0.80 -14.26
CA GLU A 249 11.81 -0.01 -15.48
C GLU A 249 10.60 -0.95 -15.65
N LEU A 250 10.08 -1.53 -14.56
CA LEU A 250 8.91 -2.41 -14.59
C LEU A 250 7.62 -1.65 -14.92
N THR A 251 7.52 -0.36 -14.55
CA THR A 251 6.35 0.49 -14.82
C THR A 251 6.44 1.25 -16.15
N GLY A 252 7.54 1.10 -16.92
CA GLY A 252 7.73 1.72 -18.21
C GLY A 252 8.27 3.15 -18.16
N GLY A 253 8.85 3.55 -17.03
CA GLY A 253 9.46 4.86 -16.79
C GLY A 253 10.96 4.89 -17.02
#